data_dcc5cc2633b24aedb7613919fde69664
#
_entry.id   dcc5cc2633b24aedb7613919fde69664
#
_cell.length_a   1.000
_cell.length_b   1.000
_cell.length_c   1.000
_cell.angle_alpha   90.00
_cell.angle_beta   90.00
_cell.angle_gamma   90.00
#
_symmetry.space_group_name_H-M   'P 1'
#
loop_
_entity.id
_entity.type
_entity.pdbx_description
1 polymer ?
#
loop_
_entity_poly.entity_id
_entity_poly.type
_entity_poly.pdbx_seq_one_letter_code
_entity_poly.pdbx_strand_id
1 'polypeptide(L)'
;LAAGIGAFDERYDKWYYGDESILKSKRSADDVRAMRDYQITDIEYFSYWQDNDAILPYQIHAIQNAVYNGHSLVLNYAHFDDCYSDKKASYFTSDNCIENADEFPLHSVNIIGWDDNYSSENFLNKPDRDGAWLCKNSWGEDWGDGGYFWLSYADPTIYDIFYLDAESSEKYNDIHIYDNYGATNFISSEKNLTTTFDYMANVFTADEDCFVTATMLSTSKTDEKYDISVYTELSDPNDPCSGKLCSTISGSLPNA
;
A
#
# COMPACT_ATOMS: atom_id res chain seq x y z
N LEU A 1 0.66 -0.18 8.08
CA LEU A 1 -0.18 0.99 7.80
C LEU A 1 -1.65 0.59 7.63
N ALA A 2 -1.95 -0.49 6.89
CA ALA A 2 -3.32 -0.99 6.67
C ALA A 2 -4.07 -1.42 7.94
N ALA A 3 -3.39 -1.56 9.05
CA ALA A 3 -3.94 -2.06 10.32
C ALA A 3 -4.55 -0.96 11.22
N GLY A 4 -5.05 0.13 10.65
CA GLY A 4 -5.59 1.25 11.43
C GLY A 4 -4.53 2.01 12.24
N ILE A 5 -3.25 1.68 12.06
CA ILE A 5 -2.11 2.45 12.55
C ILE A 5 -1.87 3.53 11.50
N GLY A 6 -2.43 4.70 11.73
CA GLY A 6 -2.23 5.84 10.83
C GLY A 6 -0.85 6.47 10.95
N ALA A 7 -0.58 7.43 10.09
CA ALA A 7 0.60 8.25 10.20
C ALA A 7 0.46 9.26 11.35
N PHE A 8 1.55 9.58 11.97
CA PHE A 8 1.67 10.67 12.93
C PHE A 8 2.84 11.57 12.55
N ASP A 9 2.83 12.80 13.06
CA ASP A 9 3.87 13.78 12.80
C ASP A 9 5.20 13.28 13.40
N GLU A 10 6.25 13.23 12.60
CA GLU A 10 7.59 12.79 13.04
C GLU A 10 8.17 13.64 14.18
N ARG A 11 7.62 14.83 14.45
CA ARG A 11 7.99 15.64 15.62
C ARG A 11 7.69 14.95 16.95
N TYR A 12 6.75 14.01 16.96
CA TYR A 12 6.36 13.26 18.16
C TYR A 12 7.12 11.96 18.34
N ASP A 13 7.82 11.50 17.30
CA ASP A 13 8.69 10.33 17.38
C ASP A 13 9.96 10.54 16.54
N LYS A 14 11.09 10.10 17.04
CA LYS A 14 12.35 10.23 16.33
C LYS A 14 12.38 9.22 15.18
N TRP A 15 12.68 9.72 14.00
CA TRP A 15 12.91 8.90 12.83
C TRP A 15 14.09 7.95 13.02
N TYR A 16 13.98 6.73 12.49
CA TYR A 16 15.05 5.74 12.51
C TYR A 16 16.13 6.08 11.46
N TYR A 17 17.29 6.51 11.94
CA TYR A 17 18.51 6.71 11.13
C TYR A 17 19.56 5.62 11.41
N GLY A 18 19.17 4.35 11.46
CA GLY A 18 20.09 3.26 11.78
C GLY A 18 20.42 3.10 13.27
N ASP A 19 19.75 3.85 14.15
CA ASP A 19 19.89 3.70 15.59
C ASP A 19 18.96 2.61 16.13
N GLU A 20 19.47 1.39 16.30
CA GLU A 20 18.71 0.26 16.82
C GLU A 20 18.09 0.50 18.21
N SER A 21 18.55 1.51 18.96
CA SER A 21 17.98 1.85 20.27
C SER A 21 16.54 2.34 20.15
N ILE A 22 16.18 2.96 19.02
CA ILE A 22 14.83 3.46 18.73
C ILE A 22 13.87 2.29 18.48
N LEU A 23 14.32 1.20 17.82
CA LEU A 23 13.54 -0.01 17.60
C LEU A 23 13.19 -0.75 18.90
N LYS A 24 13.91 -0.43 19.99
CA LYS A 24 13.67 -1.00 21.32
C LYS A 24 12.67 -0.21 22.15
N SER A 25 12.09 0.88 21.62
CA SER A 25 11.02 1.61 22.29
C SER A 25 9.80 0.68 22.38
N LYS A 26 9.44 0.33 23.62
CA LYS A 26 8.35 -0.61 23.91
C LYS A 26 6.99 0.10 23.88
N ARG A 27 6.67 0.75 22.76
CA ARG A 27 5.31 1.29 22.58
C ARG A 27 4.37 0.15 22.22
N SER A 28 3.24 0.08 22.88
CA SER A 28 2.17 -0.83 22.49
C SER A 28 1.52 -0.35 21.18
N ALA A 29 0.84 -1.24 20.47
CA ALA A 29 0.05 -0.86 19.30
C ALA A 29 -1.03 0.20 19.66
N ASP A 30 -1.54 0.15 20.88
CA ASP A 30 -2.54 1.11 21.37
C ASP A 30 -1.93 2.50 21.61
N ASP A 31 -0.69 2.57 22.16
CA ASP A 31 0.02 3.85 22.29
C ASP A 31 0.26 4.49 20.91
N VAL A 32 0.64 3.69 19.91
CA VAL A 32 0.86 4.18 18.53
C VAL A 32 -0.46 4.65 17.92
N ARG A 33 -1.56 3.92 18.11
CA ARG A 33 -2.89 4.34 17.64
C ARG A 33 -3.36 5.64 18.29
N ALA A 34 -3.11 5.81 19.58
CA ALA A 34 -3.49 7.04 20.32
C ALA A 34 -2.72 8.27 19.86
N MET A 35 -1.53 8.09 19.25
CA MET A 35 -0.67 9.19 18.78
C MET A 35 -0.86 9.57 17.33
N ARG A 36 -1.69 8.84 16.57
CA ARG A 36 -1.86 9.11 15.14
C ARG A 36 -2.57 10.44 14.89
N ASP A 37 -2.08 11.19 13.92
CA ASP A 37 -2.75 12.39 13.39
C ASP A 37 -3.69 12.03 12.24
N TYR A 38 -3.40 10.94 11.55
CA TYR A 38 -4.15 10.44 10.41
C TYR A 38 -4.43 8.95 10.57
N GLN A 39 -5.52 8.51 9.97
CA GLN A 39 -5.87 7.10 9.83
C GLN A 39 -6.04 6.76 8.36
N ILE A 40 -5.56 5.57 7.98
CA ILE A 40 -5.74 5.05 6.64
C ILE A 40 -7.20 4.62 6.47
N THR A 41 -7.83 5.13 5.44
CA THR A 41 -9.25 4.86 5.13
C THR A 41 -9.42 3.98 3.91
N ASP A 42 -8.44 3.95 3.02
CA ASP A 42 -8.43 3.08 1.85
C ASP A 42 -7.01 2.78 1.38
N ILE A 43 -6.83 1.67 0.68
CA ILE A 43 -5.60 1.27 0.01
C ILE A 43 -5.97 0.73 -1.36
N GLU A 44 -5.52 1.37 -2.41
CA GLU A 44 -5.69 0.89 -3.76
C GLU A 44 -4.39 0.33 -4.32
N TYR A 45 -4.40 -0.95 -4.70
CA TYR A 45 -3.28 -1.65 -5.30
C TYR A 45 -3.44 -1.68 -6.82
N PHE A 46 -2.37 -1.32 -7.52
CA PHE A 46 -2.27 -1.51 -8.96
C PHE A 46 -1.66 -2.88 -9.24
N SER A 47 -2.46 -3.79 -9.82
CA SER A 47 -1.98 -5.12 -10.20
C SER A 47 -0.85 -5.00 -11.21
N TYR A 48 0.35 -5.31 -10.77
CA TYR A 48 1.56 -5.25 -11.56
C TYR A 48 1.98 -6.67 -11.94
N TRP A 49 1.28 -7.26 -12.90
CA TRP A 49 1.68 -8.55 -13.43
C TRP A 49 2.46 -8.30 -14.71
N GLN A 50 3.74 -8.59 -14.67
CA GLN A 50 4.57 -8.61 -15.86
C GLN A 50 4.30 -9.91 -16.62
N ASP A 51 3.45 -9.87 -17.62
CA ASP A 51 3.53 -10.83 -18.71
C ASP A 51 4.64 -10.34 -19.65
N ASN A 52 5.81 -11.01 -19.61
CA ASN A 52 7.00 -10.70 -20.40
C ASN A 52 7.67 -9.34 -20.13
N ASP A 53 8.04 -9.04 -18.89
CA ASP A 53 9.01 -7.99 -18.48
C ASP A 53 8.66 -6.53 -18.82
N ALA A 54 7.40 -6.17 -19.05
CA ALA A 54 7.02 -4.79 -19.30
C ALA A 54 5.68 -4.38 -18.68
N ILE A 55 5.63 -3.19 -18.08
CA ILE A 55 4.38 -2.49 -17.75
C ILE A 55 3.52 -2.38 -19.01
N LEU A 56 2.28 -2.80 -18.92
CA LEU A 56 1.31 -2.62 -20.00
C LEU A 56 0.82 -1.17 -20.06
N PRO A 57 0.56 -0.62 -21.26
CA PRO A 57 0.15 0.78 -21.41
C PRO A 57 -1.05 1.18 -20.56
N TYR A 58 -2.03 0.30 -20.36
CA TYR A 58 -3.19 0.61 -19.52
C TYR A 58 -2.84 0.75 -18.04
N GLN A 59 -1.82 0.03 -17.54
CA GLN A 59 -1.33 0.15 -16.17
C GLN A 59 -0.62 1.49 -15.96
N ILE A 60 0.19 1.92 -16.93
CA ILE A 60 0.80 3.25 -16.94
C ILE A 60 -0.28 4.32 -16.82
N HIS A 61 -1.34 4.25 -17.64
CA HIS A 61 -2.45 5.21 -17.60
C HIS A 61 -3.21 5.19 -16.27
N ALA A 62 -3.41 4.04 -15.66
CA ALA A 62 -4.07 3.95 -14.36
C ALA A 62 -3.25 4.66 -13.27
N ILE A 63 -1.92 4.44 -13.23
CA ILE A 63 -1.00 5.10 -12.31
C ILE A 63 -0.96 6.61 -12.57
N GLN A 64 -0.83 7.03 -13.82
CA GLN A 64 -0.85 8.45 -14.21
C GLN A 64 -2.14 9.13 -13.76
N ASN A 65 -3.28 8.45 -13.92
CA ASN A 65 -4.58 8.97 -13.50
C ASN A 65 -4.65 9.14 -11.96
N ALA A 66 -4.13 8.20 -11.19
CA ALA A 66 -4.04 8.33 -9.74
C ALA A 66 -3.16 9.52 -9.33
N VAL A 67 -1.97 9.68 -9.92
CA VAL A 67 -1.09 10.84 -9.69
C VAL A 67 -1.77 12.15 -10.09
N TYR A 68 -2.44 12.17 -11.24
CA TYR A 68 -3.16 13.35 -11.72
C TYR A 68 -4.29 13.78 -10.76
N ASN A 69 -4.94 12.82 -10.11
CA ASN A 69 -5.97 13.05 -9.09
C ASN A 69 -5.40 13.41 -7.71
N GLY A 70 -4.08 13.54 -7.58
CA GLY A 70 -3.42 14.05 -6.38
C GLY A 70 -2.89 12.99 -5.43
N HIS A 71 -2.92 11.71 -5.81
CA HIS A 71 -2.31 10.65 -5.01
C HIS A 71 -0.80 10.58 -5.25
N SER A 72 -0.07 10.27 -4.18
CA SER A 72 1.34 9.85 -4.24
C SER A 72 1.38 8.35 -4.06
N LEU A 73 1.95 7.63 -5.05
CA LEU A 73 1.92 6.17 -5.04
C LEU A 73 3.24 5.60 -4.51
N VAL A 74 3.16 4.68 -3.59
CA VAL A 74 4.32 3.87 -3.20
C VAL A 74 4.63 2.92 -4.34
N LEU A 75 5.90 2.85 -4.72
CA LEU A 75 6.44 1.93 -5.72
C LEU A 75 7.61 1.18 -5.10
N ASN A 76 7.59 -0.13 -5.24
CA ASN A 76 8.66 -1.02 -4.80
C ASN A 76 9.44 -1.56 -5.99
N TYR A 77 10.78 -1.51 -5.91
CA TYR A 77 11.72 -2.00 -6.94
C TYR A 77 13.03 -2.46 -6.31
N ALA A 78 13.90 -3.09 -7.07
CA ALA A 78 15.26 -3.40 -6.61
C ALA A 78 16.21 -2.26 -7.00
N HIS A 79 16.98 -1.74 -6.03
CA HIS A 79 17.92 -0.64 -6.26
C HIS A 79 19.37 -1.15 -6.24
N PHE A 80 20.03 -1.08 -7.38
CA PHE A 80 21.46 -1.39 -7.55
C PHE A 80 22.21 -0.11 -7.83
N ASP A 81 23.16 0.27 -6.99
CA ASP A 81 23.94 1.52 -7.14
C ASP A 81 24.59 1.65 -8.52
N ASP A 82 25.08 0.55 -9.09
CA ASP A 82 25.70 0.51 -10.40
C ASP A 82 24.73 0.77 -11.57
N CYS A 83 23.43 0.79 -11.32
CA CYS A 83 22.39 1.08 -12.30
C CYS A 83 21.87 2.54 -12.23
N TYR A 84 22.34 3.33 -11.26
CA TYR A 84 21.94 4.71 -11.05
C TYR A 84 22.87 5.70 -11.80
N SER A 85 22.27 6.69 -12.44
CA SER A 85 22.99 7.79 -13.12
C SER A 85 22.96 9.06 -12.27
N ASP A 86 24.03 9.35 -11.53
CA ASP A 86 24.16 10.60 -10.77
C ASP A 86 23.99 11.86 -11.64
N LYS A 87 24.51 11.84 -12.86
CA LYS A 87 24.47 12.98 -13.76
C LYS A 87 23.07 13.40 -14.17
N LYS A 88 22.15 12.44 -14.24
CA LYS A 88 20.77 12.61 -14.73
C LYS A 88 19.73 12.36 -13.65
N ALA A 89 20.16 11.99 -12.44
CA ALA A 89 19.29 11.51 -11.40
C ALA A 89 18.25 10.52 -11.96
N SER A 90 18.73 9.46 -12.61
CA SER A 90 17.87 8.52 -13.32
C SER A 90 18.29 7.08 -13.08
N TYR A 91 17.31 6.16 -13.11
CA TYR A 91 17.51 4.77 -12.75
C TYR A 91 16.80 3.82 -13.72
N PHE A 92 17.53 2.81 -14.16
CA PHE A 92 17.02 1.67 -14.90
C PHE A 92 17.89 0.44 -14.63
N THR A 93 17.28 -0.64 -14.17
CA THR A 93 17.95 -1.91 -13.90
C THR A 93 18.27 -2.65 -15.20
N SER A 94 19.54 -2.92 -15.44
CA SER A 94 19.96 -3.76 -16.57
C SER A 94 20.05 -5.24 -16.18
N ASP A 95 19.97 -6.13 -17.17
CA ASP A 95 20.16 -7.57 -16.96
C ASP A 95 21.47 -7.88 -16.26
N ASN A 96 22.54 -7.14 -16.59
CA ASN A 96 23.87 -7.30 -15.97
C ASN A 96 23.86 -7.01 -14.46
N CYS A 97 23.05 -6.06 -13.98
CA CYS A 97 22.90 -5.82 -12.54
C CYS A 97 22.19 -6.98 -11.86
N ILE A 98 21.15 -7.54 -12.50
CA ILE A 98 20.38 -8.66 -11.97
C ILE A 98 21.21 -9.93 -11.90
N GLU A 99 21.93 -10.27 -12.99
CA GLU A 99 22.73 -11.49 -13.09
C GLU A 99 23.92 -11.54 -12.13
N ASN A 100 24.46 -10.40 -11.74
CA ASN A 100 25.60 -10.29 -10.83
C ASN A 100 25.21 -9.99 -9.38
N ALA A 101 23.93 -9.96 -9.05
CA ALA A 101 23.46 -9.64 -7.71
C ALA A 101 23.48 -10.87 -6.81
N ASP A 102 24.18 -10.75 -5.69
CA ASP A 102 24.11 -11.75 -4.60
C ASP A 102 22.77 -11.67 -3.84
N GLU A 103 22.16 -10.48 -3.78
CA GLU A 103 20.88 -10.19 -3.14
C GLU A 103 20.07 -9.17 -3.97
N PHE A 104 18.74 -9.21 -3.86
CA PHE A 104 17.86 -8.20 -4.41
C PHE A 104 17.63 -7.08 -3.38
N PRO A 105 18.27 -5.92 -3.51
CA PRO A 105 18.15 -4.82 -2.55
C PRO A 105 16.82 -4.09 -2.75
N LEU A 106 15.76 -4.61 -2.14
CA LEU A 106 14.42 -4.05 -2.25
C LEU A 106 14.34 -2.64 -1.66
N HIS A 107 13.78 -1.71 -2.42
CA HIS A 107 13.62 -0.32 -2.02
C HIS A 107 12.24 0.22 -2.37
N SER A 108 11.76 1.15 -1.55
CA SER A 108 10.46 1.79 -1.71
C SER A 108 10.62 3.29 -1.93
N VAL A 109 9.94 3.81 -2.92
CA VAL A 109 9.91 5.25 -3.25
C VAL A 109 8.48 5.70 -3.55
N ASN A 110 8.28 7.01 -3.72
CA ASN A 110 6.97 7.54 -4.05
C ASN A 110 6.94 8.11 -5.46
N ILE A 111 6.05 7.60 -6.32
CA ILE A 111 5.72 8.24 -7.59
C ILE A 111 4.93 9.52 -7.28
N ILE A 112 5.40 10.65 -7.81
CA ILE A 112 4.77 11.97 -7.67
C ILE A 112 4.53 12.67 -9.00
N GLY A 113 4.97 12.08 -10.11
CA GLY A 113 4.82 12.61 -11.46
C GLY A 113 5.32 11.63 -12.51
N TRP A 114 5.29 12.06 -13.75
CA TRP A 114 5.78 11.28 -14.90
C TRP A 114 6.14 12.17 -16.08
N ASP A 115 6.92 11.60 -17.01
CA ASP A 115 7.17 12.18 -18.34
C ASP A 115 7.22 11.05 -19.37
N ASP A 116 6.21 10.97 -20.25
CA ASP A 116 6.12 9.95 -21.31
C ASP A 116 7.22 10.09 -22.36
N ASN A 117 7.84 11.28 -22.46
CA ASN A 117 8.91 11.59 -23.40
C ASN A 117 10.29 11.64 -22.73
N TYR A 118 10.41 11.21 -21.47
CA TYR A 118 11.72 11.15 -20.82
C TYR A 118 12.61 10.18 -21.58
N SER A 119 13.67 10.73 -22.20
CA SER A 119 14.48 9.98 -23.15
C SER A 119 15.22 8.82 -22.50
N SER A 120 15.16 7.66 -23.12
CA SER A 120 15.94 6.46 -22.76
C SER A 120 17.45 6.70 -22.76
N GLU A 121 17.95 7.73 -23.48
CA GLU A 121 19.37 8.15 -23.46
C GLU A 121 19.79 8.81 -22.13
N ASN A 122 18.87 9.15 -21.25
CA ASN A 122 19.20 9.75 -19.96
C ASN A 122 19.64 8.73 -18.91
N PHE A 123 19.36 7.45 -19.12
CA PHE A 123 19.72 6.40 -18.19
C PHE A 123 21.16 5.92 -18.37
N LEU A 124 21.77 5.40 -17.30
CA LEU A 124 23.11 4.82 -17.37
C LEU A 124 23.14 3.59 -18.28
N ASN A 125 22.16 2.72 -18.09
CA ASN A 125 21.84 1.62 -18.99
C ASN A 125 20.61 2.03 -19.79
N LYS A 126 20.67 1.95 -21.10
CA LYS A 126 19.59 2.43 -21.96
C LYS A 126 18.43 1.44 -21.97
N PRO A 127 17.21 1.81 -21.48
CA PRO A 127 16.02 1.01 -21.69
C PRO A 127 15.59 0.98 -23.17
N ASP A 128 14.72 0.07 -23.53
CA ASP A 128 14.21 -0.14 -24.88
C ASP A 128 13.19 0.91 -25.34
N ARG A 129 12.69 1.74 -24.42
CA ARG A 129 11.68 2.78 -24.67
C ARG A 129 11.90 4.02 -23.81
N ASP A 130 11.32 5.13 -24.25
CA ASP A 130 11.22 6.36 -23.49
C ASP A 130 10.09 6.26 -22.44
N GLY A 131 10.10 7.21 -21.51
CA GLY A 131 9.13 7.36 -20.43
C GLY A 131 9.67 6.96 -19.06
N ALA A 132 9.32 7.78 -18.06
CA ALA A 132 9.77 7.58 -16.69
C ALA A 132 8.79 8.14 -15.66
N TRP A 133 8.83 7.54 -14.49
CA TRP A 133 8.21 8.04 -13.26
C TRP A 133 9.13 9.05 -12.58
N LEU A 134 8.60 10.20 -12.19
CA LEU A 134 9.29 11.09 -11.25
C LEU A 134 9.03 10.55 -9.83
N CYS A 135 10.10 10.12 -9.19
CA CYS A 135 10.05 9.51 -7.86
C CYS A 135 10.68 10.40 -6.80
N LYS A 136 10.05 10.47 -5.63
CA LYS A 136 10.64 11.02 -4.41
C LYS A 136 11.28 9.90 -3.62
N ASN A 137 12.59 10.06 -3.31
CA ASN A 137 13.33 9.16 -2.46
C ASN A 137 13.32 9.60 -0.98
N SER A 138 13.73 8.71 -0.07
CA SER A 138 13.84 8.95 1.38
C SER A 138 15.29 9.21 1.86
N TRP A 139 16.24 9.43 0.94
CA TRP A 139 17.68 9.57 1.27
C TRP A 139 18.13 11.02 1.47
N GLY A 140 17.20 11.96 1.56
CA GLY A 140 17.46 13.36 1.80
C GLY A 140 17.64 14.18 0.53
N GLU A 141 17.70 15.51 0.70
CA GLU A 141 17.77 16.47 -0.41
C GLU A 141 19.14 16.54 -1.11
N ASP A 142 20.18 16.03 -0.47
CA ASP A 142 21.53 15.98 -1.04
C ASP A 142 21.70 14.82 -2.04
N TRP A 143 20.73 13.90 -2.13
CA TRP A 143 20.74 12.78 -3.06
C TRP A 143 19.90 13.09 -4.30
N GLY A 144 20.37 12.63 -5.46
CA GLY A 144 19.66 12.80 -6.73
C GLY A 144 19.48 14.26 -7.13
N ASP A 145 18.32 14.61 -7.64
CA ASP A 145 17.93 15.99 -7.94
C ASP A 145 17.04 16.54 -6.81
N GLY A 146 17.70 16.99 -5.72
CA GLY A 146 16.98 17.49 -4.54
C GLY A 146 16.15 16.43 -3.82
N GLY A 147 16.58 15.16 -3.82
CA GLY A 147 15.85 14.02 -3.26
C GLY A 147 14.92 13.31 -4.24
N TYR A 148 14.95 13.72 -5.53
CA TYR A 148 14.12 13.16 -6.59
C TYR A 148 14.97 12.48 -7.66
N PHE A 149 14.34 11.57 -8.42
CA PHE A 149 14.97 10.90 -9.55
C PHE A 149 13.91 10.36 -10.53
N TRP A 150 14.36 9.97 -11.71
CA TRP A 150 13.55 9.40 -12.76
C TRP A 150 13.75 7.89 -12.82
N LEU A 151 12.68 7.12 -12.62
CA LEU A 151 12.68 5.67 -12.75
C LEU A 151 12.02 5.27 -14.06
N SER A 152 12.74 4.52 -14.90
CA SER A 152 12.20 4.10 -16.20
C SER A 152 10.90 3.29 -16.06
N TYR A 153 9.93 3.55 -16.95
CA TYR A 153 8.77 2.67 -17.11
C TYR A 153 9.14 1.23 -17.47
N ALA A 154 10.28 1.04 -18.11
CA ALA A 154 10.77 -0.26 -18.54
C ALA A 154 11.54 -1.00 -17.46
N ASP A 155 11.65 -0.47 -16.24
CA ASP A 155 12.42 -1.14 -15.17
C ASP A 155 11.79 -2.50 -14.82
N PRO A 156 12.53 -3.63 -14.99
CA PRO A 156 11.99 -4.97 -14.83
C PRO A 156 11.81 -5.37 -13.37
N THR A 157 12.31 -4.57 -12.43
CA THR A 157 12.29 -4.90 -11.01
C THR A 157 11.15 -4.23 -10.24
N ILE A 158 10.34 -3.41 -10.89
CA ILE A 158 9.13 -2.85 -10.29
C ILE A 158 8.14 -3.98 -10.04
N TYR A 159 7.65 -4.15 -8.80
CA TYR A 159 6.80 -5.29 -8.47
C TYR A 159 5.55 -4.96 -7.67
N ASP A 160 5.46 -3.78 -7.08
CA ASP A 160 4.32 -3.43 -6.24
C ASP A 160 4.08 -1.92 -6.29
N ILE A 161 2.86 -1.52 -6.62
CA ILE A 161 2.45 -0.11 -6.66
C ILE A 161 1.11 0.03 -5.97
N PHE A 162 0.99 1.00 -5.06
CA PHE A 162 -0.25 1.31 -4.37
C PHE A 162 -0.28 2.75 -3.85
N TYR A 163 -1.45 3.26 -3.57
CA TYR A 163 -1.60 4.47 -2.77
C TYR A 163 -2.45 4.24 -1.54
N LEU A 164 -2.37 5.17 -0.62
CA LEU A 164 -3.09 5.17 0.64
C LEU A 164 -3.95 6.43 0.71
N ASP A 165 -5.23 6.28 0.98
CA ASP A 165 -6.06 7.39 1.41
C ASP A 165 -6.04 7.48 2.93
N ALA A 166 -5.95 8.70 3.42
CA ALA A 166 -5.90 8.98 4.85
C ALA A 166 -6.80 10.14 5.21
N GLU A 167 -7.44 10.03 6.34
CA GLU A 167 -8.25 11.10 6.92
C GLU A 167 -7.76 11.44 8.33
N SER A 168 -8.18 12.60 8.86
CA SER A 168 -7.88 12.97 10.23
C SER A 168 -8.33 11.87 11.19
N SER A 169 -7.48 11.55 12.16
CA SER A 169 -7.79 10.56 13.20
C SER A 169 -8.97 10.97 14.09
N GLU A 170 -9.36 12.26 14.06
CA GLU A 170 -10.54 12.76 14.76
C GLU A 170 -11.87 12.32 14.13
N LYS A 171 -11.85 11.74 12.92
CA LYS A 171 -13.07 11.30 12.21
C LYS A 171 -13.77 10.15 12.92
N TYR A 172 -13.00 9.24 13.52
CA TYR A 172 -13.52 8.10 14.26
C TYR A 172 -12.94 8.07 15.67
N ASN A 173 -13.80 7.91 16.67
CA ASN A 173 -13.39 7.88 18.07
C ASN A 173 -12.62 6.59 18.39
N ASP A 174 -13.04 5.48 17.77
CA ASP A 174 -12.45 4.17 17.99
C ASP A 174 -12.40 3.33 16.71
N ILE A 175 -11.42 2.43 16.62
CA ILE A 175 -11.23 1.49 15.52
C ILE A 175 -10.99 0.09 16.09
N HIS A 176 -11.89 -0.82 15.78
CA HIS A 176 -11.78 -2.21 16.16
C HIS A 176 -11.17 -3.03 15.02
N ILE A 177 -10.02 -3.66 15.26
CA ILE A 177 -9.31 -4.48 14.29
C ILE A 177 -8.57 -5.64 14.99
N TYR A 178 -8.57 -6.83 14.37
CA TYR A 178 -7.81 -7.98 14.85
C TYR A 178 -6.40 -8.04 14.23
N ASP A 179 -6.25 -7.55 12.99
CA ASP A 179 -5.01 -7.67 12.23
C ASP A 179 -4.10 -6.46 12.46
N ASN A 180 -3.31 -6.51 13.51
CA ASN A 180 -2.40 -5.41 13.86
C ASN A 180 -1.32 -5.12 12.80
N TYR A 181 -1.09 -6.05 11.89
CA TYR A 181 -0.06 -5.95 10.83
C TYR A 181 -0.63 -5.82 9.42
N GLY A 182 -1.95 -5.68 9.29
CA GLY A 182 -2.65 -5.70 8.01
C GLY A 182 -2.89 -7.10 7.46
N ALA A 183 -3.34 -7.19 6.21
CA ALA A 183 -3.62 -8.46 5.57
C ALA A 183 -2.32 -9.25 5.35
N THR A 184 -2.12 -10.31 6.11
CA THR A 184 -0.97 -11.22 6.01
C THR A 184 -1.28 -12.46 5.19
N ASN A 185 -2.57 -12.79 5.02
CA ASN A 185 -3.05 -13.92 4.23
C ASN A 185 -4.40 -13.61 3.62
N PHE A 186 -4.67 -14.21 2.47
CA PHE A 186 -5.99 -14.20 1.83
C PHE A 186 -6.68 -15.54 2.07
N ILE A 187 -7.95 -15.51 2.49
CA ILE A 187 -8.80 -16.68 2.51
C ILE A 187 -9.46 -16.75 1.13
N SER A 188 -9.09 -17.73 0.33
CA SER A 188 -9.76 -18.00 -0.94
C SER A 188 -10.53 -19.31 -0.89
N SER A 189 -11.70 -19.33 -1.48
CA SER A 189 -12.38 -20.59 -1.82
C SER A 189 -11.71 -21.16 -3.07
N GLU A 190 -10.62 -21.89 -2.92
CA GLU A 190 -10.10 -22.68 -4.02
C GLU A 190 -11.14 -23.73 -4.42
N LYS A 191 -11.21 -24.02 -5.74
CA LYS A 191 -12.18 -24.96 -6.35
C LYS A 191 -12.17 -26.39 -5.78
N ASN A 192 -11.25 -26.70 -4.88
CA ASN A 192 -11.07 -28.01 -4.26
C ASN A 192 -11.46 -28.07 -2.77
N LEU A 193 -11.87 -26.95 -2.17
CA LEU A 193 -12.44 -26.98 -0.83
C LEU A 193 -13.94 -27.27 -0.96
N THR A 194 -14.38 -28.33 -0.34
CA THR A 194 -15.78 -28.76 -0.30
C THR A 194 -16.67 -27.85 0.56
N THR A 195 -16.11 -26.80 1.12
CA THR A 195 -16.79 -25.76 1.91
C THR A 195 -16.64 -24.41 1.22
N THR A 196 -17.73 -23.89 0.69
CA THR A 196 -17.86 -22.47 0.39
C THR A 196 -17.98 -21.73 1.72
N PHE A 197 -17.10 -20.75 1.97
CA PHE A 197 -17.32 -19.82 3.08
C PHE A 197 -18.40 -18.85 2.62
N ASP A 198 -19.58 -18.96 3.18
CA ASP A 198 -20.68 -18.04 2.88
C ASP A 198 -20.52 -16.72 3.62
N TYR A 199 -19.75 -16.69 4.73
CA TYR A 199 -19.54 -15.47 5.56
C TYR A 199 -18.14 -15.40 6.16
N MET A 200 -17.69 -14.17 6.42
CA MET A 200 -16.63 -13.84 7.38
C MET A 200 -17.23 -12.92 8.43
N ALA A 201 -16.80 -13.06 9.68
CA ALA A 201 -17.25 -12.17 10.74
C ALA A 201 -16.15 -11.89 11.75
N ASN A 202 -16.18 -10.67 12.30
CA ASN A 202 -15.39 -10.25 13.44
C ASN A 202 -16.33 -9.85 14.57
N VAL A 203 -15.99 -10.22 15.80
CA VAL A 203 -16.76 -9.90 16.99
C VAL A 203 -15.92 -9.01 17.89
N PHE A 204 -16.41 -7.84 18.20
CA PHE A 204 -15.75 -6.86 19.06
C PHE A 204 -16.61 -6.53 20.26
N THR A 205 -15.97 -6.11 21.34
CA THR A 205 -16.66 -5.53 22.50
C THR A 205 -16.41 -4.01 22.47
N ALA A 206 -17.48 -3.24 22.43
CA ALA A 206 -17.39 -1.80 22.58
C ALA A 206 -17.28 -1.46 24.08
N ASP A 207 -16.40 -0.52 24.43
CA ASP A 207 -16.19 -0.08 25.81
C ASP A 207 -17.31 0.88 26.29
N GLU A 208 -18.01 1.51 25.36
CA GLU A 208 -19.14 2.42 25.59
C GLU A 208 -20.17 2.33 24.47
N ASP A 209 -21.33 2.98 24.66
CA ASP A 209 -22.35 3.09 23.63
C ASP A 209 -21.80 3.85 22.42
N CYS A 210 -21.79 3.22 21.24
CA CYS A 210 -21.20 3.77 20.03
C CYS A 210 -22.03 3.49 18.78
N PHE A 211 -21.69 4.16 17.68
CA PHE A 211 -22.22 3.90 16.36
C PHE A 211 -21.12 3.32 15.47
N VAL A 212 -21.42 2.23 14.77
CA VAL A 212 -20.57 1.74 13.68
C VAL A 212 -20.83 2.63 12.46
N THR A 213 -19.86 3.45 12.12
CA THR A 213 -19.98 4.46 11.05
C THR A 213 -19.25 4.05 9.77
N ALA A 214 -18.29 3.14 9.86
CA ALA A 214 -17.55 2.62 8.73
C ALA A 214 -17.10 1.18 8.96
N THR A 215 -16.89 0.44 7.89
CA THR A 215 -16.27 -0.89 7.86
C THR A 215 -15.31 -0.96 6.70
N MET A 216 -14.12 -1.50 6.92
CA MET A 216 -13.15 -1.76 5.86
C MET A 216 -13.28 -3.21 5.41
N LEU A 217 -13.40 -3.42 4.11
CA LEU A 217 -13.37 -4.73 3.45
C LEU A 217 -12.22 -4.73 2.44
N SER A 218 -11.33 -5.71 2.54
CA SER A 218 -10.25 -5.90 1.56
C SER A 218 -10.47 -7.20 0.79
N THR A 219 -10.28 -7.16 -0.52
CA THR A 219 -10.43 -8.31 -1.42
C THR A 219 -9.41 -8.22 -2.55
N SER A 220 -9.03 -9.38 -3.07
CA SER A 220 -8.15 -9.50 -4.25
C SER A 220 -8.92 -9.59 -5.57
N LYS A 221 -10.26 -9.48 -5.54
CA LYS A 221 -11.11 -9.58 -6.73
C LYS A 221 -11.88 -8.30 -6.96
N THR A 222 -12.13 -8.00 -8.21
CA THR A 222 -13.00 -6.92 -8.69
C THR A 222 -14.38 -7.46 -9.04
N ASP A 223 -15.38 -6.59 -9.16
CA ASP A 223 -16.77 -6.94 -9.50
C ASP A 223 -17.49 -7.90 -8.52
N GLU A 224 -16.93 -8.13 -7.36
CA GLU A 224 -17.58 -8.94 -6.33
C GLU A 224 -18.69 -8.14 -5.64
N LYS A 225 -19.81 -8.80 -5.42
CA LYS A 225 -20.90 -8.25 -4.59
C LYS A 225 -20.64 -8.59 -3.14
N TYR A 226 -21.00 -7.66 -2.26
CA TYR A 226 -20.89 -7.88 -0.82
C TYR A 226 -22.16 -7.45 -0.10
N ASP A 227 -22.42 -8.12 1.02
CA ASP A 227 -23.41 -7.76 2.04
C ASP A 227 -22.68 -7.65 3.37
N ILE A 228 -22.69 -6.47 4.00
CA ILE A 228 -22.11 -6.24 5.32
C ILE A 228 -23.24 -6.06 6.31
N SER A 229 -23.34 -6.94 7.29
CA SER A 229 -24.37 -6.90 8.32
C SER A 229 -23.74 -6.66 9.69
N VAL A 230 -24.36 -5.78 10.47
CA VAL A 230 -23.96 -5.47 11.84
C VAL A 230 -24.98 -6.05 12.80
N TYR A 231 -24.51 -6.87 13.73
CA TYR A 231 -25.29 -7.46 14.81
C TYR A 231 -24.81 -6.93 16.15
N THR A 232 -25.71 -6.74 17.09
CA THR A 232 -25.41 -6.35 18.48
C THR A 232 -26.06 -7.31 19.47
N GLU A 233 -25.70 -7.21 20.75
CA GLU A 233 -26.30 -8.03 21.82
C GLU A 233 -26.17 -9.54 21.54
N LEU A 234 -24.96 -9.99 21.10
CA LEU A 234 -24.72 -11.40 20.81
C LEU A 234 -24.95 -12.24 22.06
N SER A 235 -25.75 -13.31 21.94
CA SER A 235 -25.97 -14.31 23.01
C SER A 235 -24.85 -15.36 23.05
N ASP A 236 -24.17 -15.58 21.93
CA ASP A 236 -22.99 -16.44 21.78
C ASP A 236 -21.91 -15.70 20.97
N PRO A 237 -20.76 -15.40 21.54
CA PRO A 237 -19.67 -14.71 20.82
C PRO A 237 -19.06 -15.55 19.70
N ASN A 238 -19.31 -16.85 19.64
CA ASN A 238 -18.87 -17.72 18.55
C ASN A 238 -19.89 -17.81 17.40
N ASP A 239 -21.08 -17.25 17.59
CA ASP A 239 -22.10 -17.12 16.55
C ASP A 239 -22.41 -15.64 16.32
N PRO A 240 -21.81 -15.01 15.29
CA PRO A 240 -22.02 -13.59 15.02
C PRO A 240 -23.46 -13.24 14.62
N CYS A 241 -24.27 -14.22 14.27
CA CYS A 241 -25.70 -14.03 13.96
C CYS A 241 -26.63 -14.30 15.17
N SER A 242 -26.09 -14.63 16.35
CA SER A 242 -26.85 -14.89 17.56
C SER A 242 -27.48 -13.64 18.19
N GLY A 243 -27.13 -12.48 17.71
CA GLY A 243 -27.58 -11.19 18.20
C GLY A 243 -28.69 -10.55 17.38
N LYS A 244 -28.95 -9.30 17.67
CA LYS A 244 -29.95 -8.49 16.98
C LYS A 244 -29.31 -7.84 15.74
N LEU A 245 -29.87 -8.09 14.55
CA LEU A 245 -29.49 -7.39 13.33
C LEU A 245 -29.83 -5.90 13.43
N CYS A 246 -28.83 -5.04 13.32
CA CYS A 246 -28.97 -3.59 13.35
C CYS A 246 -29.03 -2.97 11.97
N SER A 247 -28.17 -3.43 11.06
CA SER A 247 -28.07 -2.87 9.72
C SER A 247 -27.48 -3.88 8.74
N THR A 248 -27.82 -3.74 7.47
CA THR A 248 -27.16 -4.43 6.36
C THR A 248 -26.92 -3.42 5.24
N ILE A 249 -25.72 -3.39 4.70
CA ILE A 249 -25.33 -2.62 3.54
C ILE A 249 -24.90 -3.58 2.45
N SER A 250 -25.45 -3.42 1.26
CA SER A 250 -25.11 -4.22 0.09
C SER A 250 -24.43 -3.34 -0.97
N GLY A 251 -23.45 -3.88 -1.64
CA GLY A 251 -22.74 -3.16 -2.69
C GLY A 251 -22.02 -4.07 -3.67
N SER A 252 -21.29 -3.47 -4.56
CA SER A 252 -20.34 -4.15 -5.45
C SER A 252 -19.02 -3.38 -5.42
N LEU A 253 -17.93 -4.13 -5.49
CA LEU A 253 -16.60 -3.53 -5.62
C LEU A 253 -16.45 -2.96 -7.03
N PRO A 254 -15.75 -1.82 -7.18
CA PRO A 254 -15.54 -1.23 -8.50
C PRO A 254 -14.70 -2.16 -9.38
N ASN A 255 -14.86 -1.99 -10.68
CA ASN A 255 -13.91 -2.53 -11.66
C ASN A 255 -12.58 -1.80 -11.52
N ALA A 256 -11.48 -2.53 -11.41
CA ALA A 256 -10.14 -1.97 -11.45
C ALA A 256 -9.76 -1.56 -12.88
#